data_967eda8413ac6be0a664c2c3d6450019
#
_entry.id   967eda8413ac6be0a664c2c3d6450019
#
_cell.length_a   1.000
_cell.length_b   1.000
_cell.length_c   1.000
_cell.angle_alpha   90.00
_cell.angle_beta   90.00
_cell.angle_gamma   90.00
#
_symmetry.space_group_name_H-M   'P 1'
#
loop_
_entity.id
_entity.type
_entity.pdbx_description
1 polymer ?
#
loop_
_entity_poly.entity_id
_entity_poly.type
_entity_poly.pdbx_seq_one_letter_code
_entity_poly.pdbx_strand_id
1 'polypeptide(L)'
;MKKLIIVSGYFNPLHKGHLDLFEKAKEVGDLLCVIVNNEKQREMKGSKFFMDEEERIKIIRALSIVDMAWISVDEDSTQNVTLKLMVDKFYGSMKLAFANGGDQNNDTIPEADICRQFNIELIDGLGDKIQSSSWLLDKK
;
A
#
# COMPACT_ATOMS: atom_id res chain seq x y z
N MET A 1 -12.71 -4.15 -17.82
CA MET A 1 -12.38 -4.58 -16.44
C MET A 1 -12.07 -3.39 -15.57
N LYS A 2 -12.52 -3.43 -14.34
CA LYS A 2 -12.16 -2.39 -13.38
C LYS A 2 -10.69 -2.54 -12.97
N LYS A 3 -10.09 -1.40 -12.66
CA LYS A 3 -8.69 -1.36 -12.24
C LYS A 3 -8.63 -1.18 -10.73
N LEU A 4 -7.99 -2.14 -10.05
CA LEU A 4 -7.80 -2.13 -8.60
C LEU A 4 -6.40 -1.60 -8.30
N ILE A 5 -6.33 -0.50 -7.57
CA ILE A 5 -5.06 0.06 -7.14
C ILE A 5 -4.75 -0.48 -5.75
N ILE A 6 -3.55 -1.04 -5.60
CA ILE A 6 -3.11 -1.64 -4.35
C ILE A 6 -2.02 -0.76 -3.75
N VAL A 7 -2.19 -0.38 -2.50
CA VAL A 7 -1.15 0.33 -1.73
C VAL A 7 -0.91 -0.46 -0.45
N SER A 8 0.27 -0.30 0.14
CA SER A 8 0.61 -0.99 1.38
C SER A 8 1.27 -0.04 2.37
N GLY A 9 1.22 -0.39 3.65
CA GLY A 9 1.87 0.40 4.67
C GLY A 9 1.63 -0.17 6.06
N TYR A 10 2.29 0.44 7.03
CA TYR A 10 2.17 0.04 8.43
C TYR A 10 0.99 0.74 9.12
N PHE A 11 0.78 2.03 8.80
CA PHE A 11 -0.33 2.82 9.36
C PHE A 11 -0.36 2.77 10.89
N ASN A 12 0.76 3.04 11.49
CA ASN A 12 0.99 2.87 12.93
C ASN A 12 1.51 4.17 13.55
N PRO A 13 0.71 5.26 13.61
CA PRO A 13 -0.69 5.35 13.21
C PRO A 13 -0.91 5.83 11.77
N LEU A 14 -2.15 5.77 11.34
CA LEU A 14 -2.60 6.41 10.12
C LEU A 14 -2.52 7.94 10.29
N HIS A 15 -2.11 8.64 9.26
CA HIS A 15 -2.04 10.10 9.30
C HIS A 15 -2.43 10.70 7.95
N LYS A 16 -2.43 12.04 7.88
CA LYS A 16 -2.88 12.77 6.69
C LYS A 16 -2.14 12.38 5.42
N GLY A 17 -0.84 12.12 5.51
CA GLY A 17 -0.05 11.70 4.35
C GLY A 17 -0.56 10.41 3.73
N HIS A 18 -1.00 9.48 4.57
CA HIS A 18 -1.60 8.24 4.08
C HIS A 18 -2.91 8.51 3.35
N LEU A 19 -3.73 9.42 3.89
CA LEU A 19 -5.01 9.76 3.26
C LEU A 19 -4.79 10.42 1.90
N ASP A 20 -3.78 11.28 1.79
CA ASP A 20 -3.43 11.90 0.51
C ASP A 20 -3.01 10.85 -0.51
N LEU A 21 -2.22 9.86 -0.08
CA LEU A 21 -1.84 8.75 -0.95
C LEU A 21 -3.06 7.97 -1.43
N PHE A 22 -3.99 7.69 -0.51
CA PHE A 22 -5.21 6.95 -0.87
C PHE A 22 -6.05 7.71 -1.88
N GLU A 23 -6.17 9.04 -1.71
CA GLU A 23 -6.92 9.86 -2.65
C GLU A 23 -6.29 9.82 -4.04
N LYS A 24 -4.98 9.98 -4.11
CA LYS A 24 -4.27 9.95 -5.40
C LYS A 24 -4.33 8.57 -6.05
N ALA A 25 -4.22 7.52 -5.26
CA ALA A 25 -4.36 6.15 -5.77
C ALA A 25 -5.74 5.93 -6.37
N LYS A 26 -6.78 6.38 -5.69
CA LYS A 26 -8.15 6.23 -6.17
C LYS A 26 -8.38 6.97 -7.49
N GLU A 27 -7.70 8.09 -7.69
CA GLU A 27 -7.84 8.90 -8.91
C GLU A 27 -7.32 8.17 -10.15
N VAL A 28 -6.37 7.25 -9.99
CA VAL A 28 -5.76 6.58 -11.15
C VAL A 28 -6.34 5.21 -11.43
N GLY A 29 -7.39 4.83 -10.70
CA GLY A 29 -8.07 3.55 -10.92
C GLY A 29 -9.54 3.62 -10.52
N ASP A 30 -10.15 2.47 -10.40
CA ASP A 30 -11.57 2.37 -10.07
C ASP A 30 -11.81 2.01 -8.61
N LEU A 31 -10.96 1.17 -8.05
CA LEU A 31 -11.09 0.65 -6.69
C LEU A 31 -9.74 0.77 -5.99
N LEU A 32 -9.79 0.91 -4.67
CA LEU A 32 -8.60 0.99 -3.82
C LEU A 32 -8.58 -0.16 -2.84
N CYS A 33 -7.47 -0.91 -2.84
CA CYS A 33 -7.18 -1.94 -1.85
C CYS A 33 -5.96 -1.52 -1.05
N VAL A 34 -6.06 -1.62 0.26
CA VAL A 34 -4.95 -1.30 1.16
C VAL A 34 -4.46 -2.57 1.84
N ILE A 35 -3.16 -2.85 1.71
CA ILE A 35 -2.52 -3.96 2.43
C ILE A 35 -1.90 -3.38 3.69
N VAL A 36 -2.34 -3.88 4.84
CA VAL A 36 -1.83 -3.46 6.15
C VAL A 36 -0.73 -4.44 6.56
N ASN A 37 0.47 -3.93 6.83
CA ASN A 37 1.58 -4.78 7.27
C ASN A 37 1.24 -5.45 8.60
N ASN A 38 1.60 -6.73 8.72
CA ASN A 38 1.28 -7.50 9.92
C ASN A 38 2.27 -7.24 11.06
N GLU A 39 2.01 -7.83 12.22
CA GLU A 39 2.84 -7.61 13.40
C GLU A 39 4.27 -8.12 13.22
N LYS A 40 4.45 -9.23 12.54
CA LYS A 40 5.78 -9.76 12.28
C LYS A 40 6.61 -8.78 11.45
N GLN A 41 5.98 -8.16 10.44
CA GLN A 41 6.65 -7.16 9.62
C GLN A 41 6.97 -5.90 10.43
N ARG A 42 6.07 -5.50 11.33
CA ARG A 42 6.32 -4.35 12.20
C ARG A 42 7.53 -4.61 13.11
N GLU A 43 7.61 -5.82 13.68
CA GLU A 43 8.74 -6.20 14.52
C GLU A 43 10.05 -6.19 13.73
N MET A 44 10.03 -6.70 12.51
CA MET A 44 11.22 -6.72 11.65
C MET A 44 11.71 -5.31 11.33
N LYS A 45 10.78 -4.38 11.14
CA LYS A 45 11.11 -2.98 10.88
C LYS A 45 11.69 -2.30 12.12
N GLY A 46 11.42 -2.84 13.30
CA GLY A 46 11.84 -2.22 14.55
C GLY A 46 10.96 -1.07 15.00
N SER A 47 9.78 -0.93 14.42
CA SER A 47 8.82 0.10 14.83
C SER A 47 8.25 -0.23 16.19
N LYS A 48 8.03 0.81 17.00
CA LYS A 48 7.39 0.61 18.29
C LYS A 48 5.95 0.17 18.11
N PHE A 49 5.49 -0.69 18.99
CA PHE A 49 4.08 -1.06 19.05
C PHE A 49 3.26 0.17 19.43
N PHE A 50 2.29 0.49 18.63
CA PHE A 50 1.31 1.54 18.93
C PHE A 50 -0.10 1.00 18.80
N MET A 51 -0.40 0.36 17.67
CA MET A 51 -1.68 -0.32 17.43
C MET A 51 -1.38 -1.68 16.83
N ASP A 52 -2.15 -2.70 17.25
CA ASP A 52 -1.99 -4.03 16.67
C ASP A 52 -2.57 -4.05 15.24
N GLU A 53 -2.35 -5.16 14.53
CA GLU A 53 -2.76 -5.24 13.13
C GLU A 53 -4.29 -5.24 12.99
N GLU A 54 -5.01 -5.81 13.94
CA GLU A 54 -6.47 -5.84 13.91
C GLU A 54 -7.05 -4.43 14.08
N GLU A 55 -6.47 -3.65 14.98
CA GLU A 55 -6.89 -2.27 15.19
C GLU A 55 -6.59 -1.42 13.97
N ARG A 56 -5.41 -1.60 13.39
CA ARG A 56 -5.01 -0.83 12.22
C ARG A 56 -5.91 -1.12 11.01
N ILE A 57 -6.20 -2.40 10.76
CA ILE A 57 -7.04 -2.73 9.61
C ILE A 57 -8.49 -2.29 9.82
N LYS A 58 -8.96 -2.31 11.08
CA LYS A 58 -10.30 -1.83 11.38
C LYS A 58 -10.45 -0.35 11.03
N ILE A 59 -9.45 0.45 11.38
CA ILE A 59 -9.47 1.88 11.05
C ILE A 59 -9.44 2.08 9.53
N ILE A 60 -8.59 1.35 8.84
CA ILE A 60 -8.46 1.46 7.39
C ILE A 60 -9.79 1.08 6.72
N ARG A 61 -10.43 0.01 7.16
CA ARG A 61 -11.71 -0.44 6.58
C ARG A 61 -12.83 0.56 6.82
N ALA A 62 -12.72 1.39 7.84
CA ALA A 62 -13.75 2.40 8.14
C ALA A 62 -13.66 3.61 7.22
N LEU A 63 -12.59 3.77 6.46
CA LEU A 63 -12.43 4.91 5.57
C LEU A 63 -13.30 4.71 4.31
N SER A 64 -14.09 5.72 3.98
CA SER A 64 -15.02 5.62 2.85
C SER A 64 -14.29 5.44 1.51
N ILE A 65 -13.07 5.94 1.39
CA ILE A 65 -12.30 5.85 0.14
C ILE A 65 -11.72 4.44 -0.10
N VAL A 66 -11.64 3.62 0.94
CA VAL A 66 -11.04 2.28 0.85
C VAL A 66 -12.13 1.28 0.48
N ASP A 67 -11.94 0.58 -0.63
CA ASP A 67 -12.91 -0.42 -1.10
C ASP A 67 -12.65 -1.78 -0.48
N MET A 68 -11.41 -2.12 -0.22
CA MET A 68 -11.06 -3.35 0.48
C MET A 68 -9.72 -3.20 1.20
N ALA A 69 -9.52 -3.98 2.24
CA ALA A 69 -8.28 -3.98 2.99
C ALA A 69 -7.93 -5.39 3.42
N TRP A 70 -6.64 -5.72 3.35
CA TRP A 70 -6.12 -7.04 3.69
C TRP A 70 -4.97 -6.87 4.67
N ILE A 71 -4.84 -7.80 5.61
CA ILE A 71 -3.62 -7.89 6.41
C ILE A 71 -2.61 -8.71 5.59
N SER A 72 -1.39 -8.20 5.46
CA SER A 72 -0.33 -8.90 4.74
C SER A 72 -0.12 -10.29 5.34
N VAL A 73 0.12 -11.27 4.47
CA VAL A 73 0.47 -12.64 4.90
C VAL A 73 1.95 -12.92 4.74
N ASP A 74 2.73 -11.93 4.30
CA ASP A 74 4.16 -12.08 4.10
C ASP A 74 4.89 -12.18 5.45
N GLU A 75 6.00 -12.92 5.45
CA GLU A 75 6.83 -13.07 6.64
C GLU A 75 8.12 -12.27 6.56
N ASP A 76 8.33 -11.57 5.44
CA ASP A 76 9.45 -10.65 5.26
C ASP A 76 8.91 -9.23 5.10
N SER A 77 9.77 -8.29 4.76
CA SER A 77 9.37 -6.89 4.65
C SER A 77 8.68 -6.54 3.32
N THR A 78 8.43 -7.53 2.48
CA THR A 78 7.78 -7.31 1.17
C THR A 78 6.31 -7.66 1.22
N GLN A 79 5.62 -7.41 0.09
CA GLN A 79 4.23 -7.82 -0.11
C GLN A 79 4.12 -8.90 -1.19
N ASN A 80 5.21 -9.59 -1.48
CA ASN A 80 5.27 -10.51 -2.62
C ASN A 80 4.25 -11.63 -2.54
N VAL A 81 4.12 -12.29 -1.39
CA VAL A 81 3.16 -13.39 -1.22
C VAL A 81 1.74 -12.87 -1.26
N THR A 82 1.48 -11.75 -0.59
CA THR A 82 0.15 -11.14 -0.57
C THR A 82 -0.29 -10.75 -1.97
N LEU A 83 0.60 -10.14 -2.75
CA LEU A 83 0.28 -9.75 -4.13
C LEU A 83 -0.02 -10.99 -4.99
N LYS A 84 0.73 -12.07 -4.81
CA LYS A 84 0.47 -13.31 -5.53
C LYS A 84 -0.91 -13.87 -5.22
N LEU A 85 -1.30 -13.83 -3.95
CA LEU A 85 -2.64 -14.27 -3.55
C LEU A 85 -3.72 -13.40 -4.20
N MET A 86 -3.48 -12.09 -4.32
CA MET A 86 -4.42 -11.19 -4.97
C MET A 86 -4.52 -11.49 -6.47
N VAL A 87 -3.41 -11.81 -7.11
CA VAL A 87 -3.43 -12.22 -8.52
C VAL A 87 -4.31 -13.47 -8.67
N ASP A 88 -4.13 -14.46 -7.81
CA ASP A 88 -4.91 -15.68 -7.88
C ASP A 88 -6.40 -15.43 -7.65
N LYS A 89 -6.72 -14.52 -6.74
CA LYS A 89 -8.12 -14.22 -6.42
C LYS A 89 -8.81 -13.44 -7.52
N PHE A 90 -8.13 -12.48 -8.12
CA PHE A 90 -8.75 -11.54 -9.06
C PHE A 90 -8.43 -11.81 -10.52
N TYR A 91 -7.77 -12.93 -10.80
CA TYR A 91 -7.40 -13.29 -12.17
C TYR A 91 -8.62 -13.24 -13.07
N GLY A 92 -8.52 -12.48 -14.15
CA GLY A 92 -9.59 -12.38 -15.14
C GLY A 92 -10.77 -11.49 -14.75
N SER A 93 -10.83 -11.01 -13.51
CA SER A 93 -11.94 -10.16 -13.06
C SER A 93 -11.55 -8.70 -12.83
N MET A 94 -10.30 -8.44 -12.54
CA MET A 94 -9.80 -7.07 -12.34
C MET A 94 -8.40 -6.92 -12.89
N LYS A 95 -8.10 -5.70 -13.32
CA LYS A 95 -6.73 -5.31 -13.66
C LYS A 95 -6.08 -4.81 -12.38
N LEU A 96 -4.89 -5.31 -12.04
CA LEU A 96 -4.21 -4.95 -10.80
C LEU A 96 -3.09 -3.96 -11.06
N ALA A 97 -2.94 -3.00 -10.14
CA ALA A 97 -1.82 -2.07 -10.14
C ALA A 97 -1.32 -1.90 -8.71
N PHE A 98 0.00 -1.88 -8.54
CA PHE A 98 0.62 -1.65 -7.24
C PHE A 98 1.24 -0.26 -7.25
N ALA A 99 0.81 0.60 -6.33
CA ALA A 99 1.21 1.99 -6.32
C ALA A 99 2.16 2.29 -5.17
N ASN A 100 3.17 3.08 -5.49
CA ASN A 100 4.16 3.55 -4.53
C ASN A 100 3.98 5.03 -4.29
N GLY A 101 4.22 5.46 -3.05
CA GLY A 101 4.20 6.88 -2.74
C GLY A 101 5.61 7.39 -2.46
N GLY A 102 5.71 8.71 -2.30
CA GLY A 102 6.93 9.34 -1.86
C GLY A 102 8.12 9.17 -2.79
N ASP A 103 9.23 8.79 -2.21
CA ASP A 103 10.51 8.73 -2.91
C ASP A 103 10.78 7.38 -3.59
N GLN A 104 9.90 6.42 -3.40
CA GLN A 104 10.10 5.10 -3.99
C GLN A 104 9.75 5.13 -5.48
N ASN A 105 10.46 4.31 -6.26
CA ASN A 105 10.18 4.18 -7.67
C ASN A 105 10.05 2.71 -8.05
N ASN A 106 9.54 2.47 -9.26
CA ASN A 106 9.20 1.12 -9.72
C ASN A 106 10.38 0.16 -9.80
N ASP A 107 11.60 0.67 -9.92
CA ASP A 107 12.77 -0.19 -10.07
C ASP A 107 13.40 -0.57 -8.72
N THR A 108 13.12 0.20 -7.67
CA THR A 108 13.80 0.00 -6.39
C THR A 108 12.98 -0.72 -5.34
N ILE A 109 11.68 -0.89 -5.57
CA ILE A 109 10.84 -1.59 -4.60
C ILE A 109 11.05 -3.10 -4.68
N PRO A 110 10.98 -3.80 -3.54
CA PRO A 110 11.19 -5.26 -3.56
C PRO A 110 10.10 -6.02 -4.32
N GLU A 111 8.94 -5.43 -4.53
CA GLU A 111 7.83 -6.07 -5.24
C GLU A 111 7.91 -5.94 -6.75
N ALA A 112 8.90 -5.23 -7.29
CA ALA A 112 8.96 -4.96 -8.73
C ALA A 112 8.98 -6.23 -9.58
N ASP A 113 9.76 -7.22 -9.18
CA ASP A 113 9.90 -8.46 -9.96
C ASP A 113 8.58 -9.23 -10.04
N ILE A 114 7.89 -9.38 -8.90
CA ILE A 114 6.64 -10.14 -8.90
C ILE A 114 5.55 -9.41 -9.67
N CYS A 115 5.54 -8.08 -9.59
CA CYS A 115 4.59 -7.29 -10.36
C CYS A 115 4.82 -7.47 -11.86
N ARG A 116 6.07 -7.45 -12.31
CA ARG A 116 6.38 -7.67 -13.72
C ARG A 116 6.02 -9.09 -14.16
N GLN A 117 6.28 -10.07 -13.31
CA GLN A 117 5.99 -11.47 -13.61
C GLN A 117 4.50 -11.71 -13.82
N PHE A 118 3.64 -11.08 -13.05
CA PHE A 118 2.20 -11.31 -13.07
C PHE A 118 1.40 -10.19 -13.71
N ASN A 119 2.07 -9.30 -14.44
CA ASN A 119 1.41 -8.18 -15.14
C ASN A 119 0.63 -7.25 -14.22
N ILE A 120 1.15 -7.03 -13.00
CA ILE A 120 0.63 -6.00 -12.13
C ILE A 120 1.30 -4.70 -12.55
N GLU A 121 0.51 -3.71 -12.90
CA GLU A 121 1.04 -2.41 -13.31
C GLU A 121 1.74 -1.76 -12.10
N LEU A 122 2.89 -1.15 -12.33
CA LEU A 122 3.61 -0.42 -11.29
C LEU A 122 3.38 1.07 -11.48
N ILE A 123 2.92 1.73 -10.43
CA ILE A 123 2.66 3.18 -10.44
C ILE A 123 3.51 3.80 -9.34
N ASP A 124 4.38 4.75 -9.70
CA ASP A 124 5.18 5.46 -8.72
C ASP A 124 4.82 6.94 -8.71
N GLY A 125 5.36 7.67 -7.74
CA GLY A 125 5.16 9.11 -7.65
C GLY A 125 3.85 9.55 -7.04
N LEU A 126 3.00 8.64 -6.59
CA LEU A 126 1.77 9.01 -5.90
C LEU A 126 2.10 9.57 -4.53
N GLY A 127 1.37 10.60 -4.12
CA GLY A 127 1.64 11.26 -2.86
C GLY A 127 2.99 11.95 -2.85
N ASP A 128 3.34 12.57 -3.93
CA ASP A 128 4.66 13.02 -4.29
C ASP A 128 5.44 13.68 -3.13
N LYS A 129 6.67 14.06 -3.40
CA LYS A 129 7.60 14.60 -2.39
C LYS A 129 7.07 15.83 -1.66
N ILE A 130 6.16 16.56 -2.28
CA ILE A 130 5.53 17.73 -1.66
C ILE A 130 4.78 17.34 -0.40
N GLN A 131 4.29 16.09 -0.35
CA GLN A 131 3.50 15.60 0.77
C GLN A 131 4.34 14.88 1.83
N SER A 132 5.65 14.78 1.65
CA SER A 132 6.49 14.07 2.61
C SER A 132 6.66 14.90 3.87
N SER A 133 6.77 14.22 5.01
CA SER A 133 7.00 14.87 6.30
C SER A 133 8.30 15.65 6.31
N SER A 134 9.37 15.09 5.72
CA SER A 134 10.65 15.78 5.69
C SER A 134 10.57 17.07 4.91
N TRP A 135 9.85 17.06 3.79
CA TRP A 135 9.68 18.27 3.01
C TRP A 135 8.94 19.36 3.80
N LEU A 136 7.89 18.96 4.52
CA LEU A 136 7.11 19.90 5.31
C LEU A 136 7.95 20.48 6.45
N LEU A 137 8.79 19.67 7.08
CA LEU A 137 9.67 20.12 8.13
C LEU A 137 10.73 21.08 7.60
N ASP A 138 11.27 20.79 6.43
CA ASP A 138 12.30 21.63 5.81
C ASP A 138 11.77 23.00 5.37
N LYS A 139 10.49 23.10 5.16
CA LYS A 139 9.84 24.32 4.72
C LYS A 139 9.81 25.42 5.79
N LYS A 140 10.05 25.07 6.99
CA LYS A 140 9.99 26.04 8.09
C LYS A 140 11.16 27.02 8.14
#